data_6cb5b7d48178a9eab16396fc50b00ab7
#
_entry.id   6cb5b7d48178a9eab16396fc50b00ab7
#
_cell.length_a   1.000
_cell.length_b   1.000
_cell.length_c   1.000
_cell.angle_alpha   90.00
_cell.angle_beta   90.00
_cell.angle_gamma   90.00
#
_symmetry.space_group_name_H-M   'P 1'
#
loop_
_entity.id
_entity.type
_entity.pdbx_description
1 polymer ?
#
loop_
_entity_poly.entity_id
_entity_poly.type
_entity_poly.pdbx_seq_one_letter_code
_entity_poly.pdbx_strand_id
1 'polypeptide(L)'
;MDINNLKIGKTHNIWNLEEKSRLSVKKSVIKARIITGTFILQIDKHKFTQYSSSIPATCLLCHKEDEDIIHFLTSCPMLANVREEPFLNLKEEVIKNTAHGTWHRIFNTKYEISKLIIDCKNFKDIFMEDERILQRIELLSVDLCYKLYLRRLQMLENEELSV
;
A
#
# COMPACT_ATOMS: atom_id res chain seq x y z
N MET A 1 -10.76 -3.33 7.83
CA MET A 1 -10.34 -1.95 7.53
C MET A 1 -11.56 -1.06 7.67
N ASP A 2 -11.53 -0.10 8.56
CA ASP A 2 -12.72 0.69 8.89
C ASP A 2 -12.89 1.79 7.84
N ILE A 3 -13.90 1.66 6.98
CA ILE A 3 -14.28 2.64 5.94
C ILE A 3 -14.83 3.94 6.57
N ASN A 4 -15.05 3.95 7.89
CA ASN A 4 -15.71 5.03 8.63
C ASN A 4 -14.90 6.35 8.69
N ASN A 5 -13.67 6.40 8.20
CA ASN A 5 -12.84 7.61 8.17
C ASN A 5 -12.87 8.39 6.85
N LEU A 6 -13.56 7.88 5.82
CA LEU A 6 -13.76 8.64 4.59
C LEU A 6 -14.79 9.75 4.85
N LYS A 7 -14.34 10.97 5.05
CA LYS A 7 -15.24 12.14 5.16
C LYS A 7 -15.92 12.36 3.81
N ILE A 8 -17.23 12.13 3.77
CA ILE A 8 -18.07 12.40 2.59
C ILE A 8 -17.84 13.85 2.14
N GLY A 9 -17.55 14.05 0.86
CA GLY A 9 -17.36 15.38 0.24
C GLY A 9 -15.93 15.91 0.26
N LYS A 10 -14.94 15.19 0.82
CA LYS A 10 -13.52 15.55 0.69
C LYS A 10 -12.81 14.60 -0.26
N THR A 11 -12.23 15.14 -1.33
CA THR A 11 -11.42 14.38 -2.27
C THR A 11 -10.16 13.85 -1.58
N HIS A 12 -9.88 12.56 -1.73
CA HIS A 12 -8.64 11.97 -1.23
C HIS A 12 -7.43 12.57 -1.95
N ASN A 13 -6.31 12.77 -1.25
CA ASN A 13 -5.10 13.38 -1.80
C ASN A 13 -4.57 12.69 -3.06
N ILE A 14 -4.84 11.40 -3.22
CA ILE A 14 -4.51 10.63 -4.43
C ILE A 14 -5.00 11.27 -5.74
N TRP A 15 -6.09 12.04 -5.70
CA TRP A 15 -6.67 12.72 -6.87
C TRP A 15 -6.21 14.18 -7.00
N ASN A 16 -5.54 14.70 -5.97
CA ASN A 16 -5.02 16.08 -5.94
C ASN A 16 -3.55 16.17 -6.36
N LEU A 17 -2.98 15.09 -6.89
CA LEU A 17 -1.60 15.08 -7.38
C LEU A 17 -1.45 16.01 -8.59
N GLU A 18 -0.42 16.84 -8.58
CA GLU A 18 -0.19 17.89 -9.59
C GLU A 18 0.04 17.31 -11.00
N GLU A 19 0.70 16.16 -11.08
CA GLU A 19 1.01 15.51 -12.34
C GLU A 19 -0.17 14.64 -12.84
N LYS A 20 -0.77 15.03 -13.96
CA LYS A 20 -1.91 14.34 -14.62
C LYS A 20 -1.49 13.54 -15.85
N SER A 21 -0.38 12.84 -15.80
CA SER A 21 0.03 11.94 -16.89
C SER A 21 -0.81 10.65 -16.86
N ARG A 22 -0.86 9.92 -18.00
CA ARG A 22 -1.50 8.60 -18.03
C ARG A 22 -0.93 7.63 -16.99
N LEU A 23 0.37 7.73 -16.72
CA LEU A 23 1.05 6.90 -15.74
C LEU A 23 0.64 7.29 -14.31
N SER A 24 0.58 8.58 -13.99
CA SER A 24 0.15 9.03 -12.67
C SER A 24 -1.28 8.60 -12.35
N VAL A 25 -2.19 8.66 -13.34
CA VAL A 25 -3.56 8.16 -13.20
C VAL A 25 -3.57 6.65 -12.93
N LYS A 26 -2.80 5.84 -13.68
CA LYS A 26 -2.70 4.39 -13.42
C LYS A 26 -2.22 4.10 -12.01
N LYS A 27 -1.16 4.78 -11.56
CA LYS A 27 -0.62 4.65 -10.19
C LYS A 27 -1.71 4.97 -9.14
N SER A 28 -2.43 6.07 -9.32
CA SER A 28 -3.51 6.51 -8.43
C SER A 28 -4.67 5.50 -8.39
N VAL A 29 -5.06 4.94 -9.54
CA VAL A 29 -6.10 3.90 -9.61
C VAL A 29 -5.71 2.66 -8.82
N ILE A 30 -4.46 2.18 -8.94
CA ILE A 30 -4.00 1.02 -8.17
C ILE A 30 -4.07 1.31 -6.67
N LYS A 31 -3.58 2.46 -6.22
CA LYS A 31 -3.67 2.81 -4.80
C LYS A 31 -5.12 2.99 -4.34
N ALA A 32 -5.99 3.59 -5.15
CA ALA A 32 -7.41 3.70 -4.84
C ALA A 32 -8.06 2.33 -4.61
N ARG A 33 -7.74 1.32 -5.43
CA ARG A 33 -8.21 -0.06 -5.24
C ARG A 33 -7.72 -0.67 -3.92
N ILE A 34 -6.48 -0.38 -3.53
CA ILE A 34 -5.95 -0.81 -2.23
C ILE A 34 -6.74 -0.16 -1.07
N ILE A 35 -6.95 1.16 -1.13
CA ILE A 35 -7.69 1.92 -0.11
C ILE A 35 -9.12 1.42 0.04
N THR A 36 -9.81 1.17 -1.06
CA THR A 36 -11.22 0.75 -1.08
C THR A 36 -11.43 -0.74 -0.84
N GLY A 37 -10.35 -1.52 -0.69
CA GLY A 37 -10.43 -2.98 -0.53
C GLY A 37 -10.90 -3.72 -1.81
N THR A 38 -10.85 -3.05 -2.97
CA THR A 38 -11.16 -3.68 -4.28
C THR A 38 -9.92 -4.24 -4.97
N PHE A 39 -8.76 -4.15 -4.33
CA PHE A 39 -7.54 -4.83 -4.74
C PHE A 39 -7.57 -6.25 -4.18
N ILE A 40 -7.89 -7.21 -5.05
CA ILE A 40 -8.14 -8.60 -4.64
C ILE A 40 -6.82 -9.32 -4.39
N LEU A 41 -6.62 -9.76 -3.15
CA LEU A 41 -5.54 -10.62 -2.68
C LEU A 41 -6.04 -12.05 -2.46
N GLN A 42 -5.14 -12.99 -2.16
CA GLN A 42 -5.56 -14.38 -1.96
C GLN A 42 -6.50 -14.57 -0.76
N ILE A 43 -6.29 -13.81 0.31
CA ILE A 43 -7.18 -13.84 1.47
C ILE A 43 -8.62 -13.43 1.09
N ASP A 44 -8.77 -12.51 0.14
CA ASP A 44 -10.09 -12.09 -0.33
C ASP A 44 -10.74 -13.19 -1.19
N LYS A 45 -9.98 -13.77 -2.11
CA LYS A 45 -10.44 -14.92 -2.92
C LYS A 45 -10.86 -16.09 -2.03
N HIS A 46 -10.06 -16.41 -1.00
CA HIS A 46 -10.37 -17.45 -0.02
C HIS A 46 -11.72 -17.19 0.66
N LYS A 47 -11.97 -15.96 1.11
CA LYS A 47 -13.24 -15.59 1.75
C LYS A 47 -14.43 -15.69 0.80
N PHE A 48 -14.27 -15.30 -0.46
CA PHE A 48 -15.34 -15.35 -1.44
C PHE A 48 -15.70 -16.78 -1.91
N THR A 49 -14.77 -17.72 -1.79
CA THR A 49 -14.91 -19.08 -2.32
C THR A 49 -15.23 -20.14 -1.27
N GLN A 50 -15.56 -19.73 -0.03
CA GLN A 50 -15.85 -20.63 1.09
C GLN A 50 -16.90 -21.74 0.80
N TYR A 51 -17.67 -21.60 -0.26
CA TYR A 51 -18.78 -22.53 -0.59
C TYR A 51 -18.52 -23.39 -1.83
N SER A 52 -17.49 -23.19 -2.63
CA SER A 52 -17.37 -23.88 -3.93
C SER A 52 -16.01 -24.52 -4.24
N SER A 53 -14.93 -24.02 -3.73
CA SER A 53 -13.59 -24.61 -3.87
C SER A 53 -12.66 -23.99 -2.83
N SER A 54 -11.79 -24.78 -2.19
CA SER A 54 -10.86 -24.24 -1.21
C SER A 54 -9.69 -23.55 -1.92
N ILE A 55 -9.86 -22.30 -2.29
CA ILE A 55 -8.73 -21.46 -2.69
C ILE A 55 -7.95 -21.11 -1.40
N PRO A 56 -6.65 -21.42 -1.30
CA PRO A 56 -5.88 -21.11 -0.11
C PRO A 56 -5.73 -19.59 0.03
N ALA A 57 -5.72 -19.08 1.28
CA ALA A 57 -5.41 -17.68 1.56
C ALA A 57 -3.93 -17.37 1.38
N THR A 58 -3.10 -18.41 1.31
CA THR A 58 -1.64 -18.34 1.23
C THR A 58 -1.16 -17.55 0.01
N CYS A 59 -0.16 -16.70 0.23
CA CYS A 59 0.46 -15.89 -0.81
C CYS A 59 1.05 -16.77 -1.92
N LEU A 60 0.62 -16.54 -3.15
CA LEU A 60 1.11 -17.29 -4.32
C LEU A 60 2.59 -17.03 -4.62
N LEU A 61 3.14 -15.89 -4.21
CA LEU A 61 4.54 -15.56 -4.48
C LEU A 61 5.52 -16.21 -3.53
N CYS A 62 5.23 -16.25 -2.24
CA CYS A 62 6.16 -16.75 -1.24
C CYS A 62 5.76 -18.07 -0.59
N HIS A 63 4.50 -18.46 -0.71
CA HIS A 63 3.90 -19.70 -0.14
C HIS A 63 4.13 -19.89 1.36
N LYS A 64 4.35 -18.80 2.12
CA LYS A 64 4.69 -18.86 3.56
C LYS A 64 3.62 -18.33 4.48
N GLU A 65 2.95 -17.26 4.10
CA GLU A 65 1.97 -16.53 4.91
C GLU A 65 0.73 -16.23 4.07
N ASP A 66 -0.39 -15.94 4.71
CA ASP A 66 -1.58 -15.46 4.02
C ASP A 66 -1.33 -14.14 3.31
N GLU A 67 -1.86 -14.01 2.09
CA GLU A 67 -1.71 -12.79 1.30
C GLU A 67 -2.80 -11.78 1.68
N ASP A 68 -2.60 -11.10 2.80
CA ASP A 68 -3.37 -9.92 3.17
C ASP A 68 -2.66 -8.62 2.73
N ILE A 69 -3.28 -7.47 2.99
CA ILE A 69 -2.73 -6.17 2.60
C ILE A 69 -1.44 -5.83 3.34
N ILE A 70 -1.28 -6.27 4.60
CA ILE A 70 -0.08 -6.04 5.39
C ILE A 70 1.07 -6.87 4.81
N HIS A 71 0.82 -8.14 4.53
CA HIS A 71 1.80 -9.02 3.88
C HIS A 71 2.26 -8.46 2.54
N PHE A 72 1.32 -8.06 1.67
CA PHE A 72 1.63 -7.48 0.36
C PHE A 72 2.48 -6.20 0.48
N LEU A 73 2.07 -5.25 1.32
CA LEU A 73 2.75 -3.96 1.43
C LEU A 73 4.10 -4.04 2.15
N THR A 74 4.22 -4.88 3.20
CA THR A 74 5.35 -4.78 4.13
C THR A 74 6.17 -6.05 4.33
N SER A 75 5.62 -7.24 4.04
CA SER A 75 6.20 -8.50 4.55
C SER A 75 6.65 -9.47 3.48
N CYS A 76 5.98 -9.55 2.32
CA CYS A 76 6.29 -10.55 1.31
C CYS A 76 7.77 -10.53 0.92
N PRO A 77 8.55 -11.60 1.15
CA PRO A 77 9.97 -11.63 0.84
C PRO A 77 10.25 -11.57 -0.67
N MET A 78 9.32 -12.07 -1.49
CA MET A 78 9.45 -12.03 -2.95
C MET A 78 9.34 -10.62 -3.53
N LEU A 79 8.77 -9.69 -2.76
CA LEU A 79 8.64 -8.28 -3.10
C LEU A 79 9.70 -7.41 -2.39
N ALA A 80 10.62 -7.99 -1.61
CA ALA A 80 11.58 -7.24 -0.80
C ALA A 80 12.42 -6.28 -1.65
N ASN A 81 13.04 -6.77 -2.72
CA ASN A 81 13.95 -5.97 -3.56
C ASN A 81 13.27 -4.75 -4.18
N VAL A 82 12.01 -4.90 -4.65
CA VAL A 82 11.28 -3.80 -5.27
C VAL A 82 10.67 -2.85 -4.24
N ARG A 83 10.52 -3.32 -3.00
CA ARG A 83 10.00 -2.52 -1.87
C ARG A 83 11.08 -1.61 -1.28
N GLU A 84 12.32 -2.07 -1.21
CA GLU A 84 13.38 -1.46 -0.41
C GLU A 84 13.57 0.04 -0.71
N GLU A 85 13.88 0.39 -1.94
CA GLU A 85 14.13 1.79 -2.34
C GLU A 85 12.90 2.71 -2.10
N PRO A 86 11.69 2.42 -2.64
CA PRO A 86 10.56 3.32 -2.45
C PRO A 86 10.09 3.39 -1.00
N PHE A 87 10.27 2.33 -0.23
CA PHE A 87 9.98 2.35 1.20
C PHE A 87 10.98 3.20 1.97
N LEU A 88 12.26 3.12 1.63
CA LEU A 88 13.30 3.97 2.24
C LEU A 88 13.01 5.45 1.96
N ASN A 89 12.69 5.81 0.73
CA ASN A 89 12.34 7.19 0.37
C ASN A 89 11.12 7.71 1.17
N LEU A 90 10.09 6.86 1.34
CA LEU A 90 8.92 7.19 2.17
C LEU A 90 9.33 7.41 3.64
N LYS A 91 10.12 6.50 4.19
CA LYS A 91 10.61 6.56 5.57
C LYS A 91 11.43 7.83 5.83
N GLU A 92 12.36 8.15 4.93
CA GLU A 92 13.21 9.33 5.03
C GLU A 92 12.38 10.63 4.99
N GLU A 93 11.37 10.70 4.11
CA GLU A 93 10.48 11.86 4.04
C GLU A 93 9.69 12.03 5.34
N VAL A 94 9.22 10.94 5.96
CA VAL A 94 8.55 11.00 7.27
C VAL A 94 9.51 11.47 8.35
N ILE A 95 10.72 10.89 8.43
CA ILE A 95 11.73 11.26 9.45
C ILE A 95 12.11 12.73 9.32
N LYS A 96 12.30 13.22 8.11
CA LYS A 96 12.67 14.60 7.82
C LYS A 96 11.63 15.61 8.30
N ASN A 97 10.34 15.25 8.25
CA ASN A 97 9.21 16.15 8.51
C ASN A 97 8.54 15.90 9.87
N THR A 98 9.16 15.11 10.75
CA THR A 98 8.63 14.82 12.08
C THR A 98 9.67 15.02 13.17
N ALA A 99 9.24 15.12 14.42
CA ALA A 99 10.15 15.21 15.56
C ALA A 99 11.05 13.96 15.66
N HIS A 100 12.26 14.16 16.18
CA HIS A 100 13.20 13.07 16.39
C HIS A 100 12.59 11.89 17.14
N GLY A 101 12.85 10.66 16.68
CA GLY A 101 12.33 9.44 17.28
C GLY A 101 10.85 9.11 16.96
N THR A 102 10.13 9.99 16.26
CA THR A 102 8.72 9.76 15.89
C THR A 102 8.53 8.49 15.07
N TRP A 103 9.44 8.20 14.13
CA TRP A 103 9.37 6.97 13.35
C TRP A 103 9.35 5.73 14.23
N HIS A 104 10.29 5.59 15.16
CA HIS A 104 10.40 4.42 16.04
C HIS A 104 9.27 4.31 17.06
N ARG A 105 8.68 5.44 17.45
CA ARG A 105 7.58 5.47 18.42
C ARG A 105 6.24 5.11 17.78
N ILE A 106 5.95 5.61 16.57
CA ILE A 106 4.63 5.48 15.93
C ILE A 106 4.63 4.33 14.93
N PHE A 107 5.65 4.22 14.08
CA PHE A 107 5.71 3.23 13.00
C PHE A 107 6.55 2.00 13.41
N ASN A 108 6.28 1.48 14.61
CA ASN A 108 6.99 0.32 15.17
C ASN A 108 6.38 -1.02 14.77
N THR A 109 5.24 -1.03 14.11
CA THR A 109 4.57 -2.23 13.62
C THR A 109 4.30 -2.15 12.13
N LYS A 110 4.22 -3.30 11.46
CA LYS A 110 3.82 -3.43 10.06
C LYS A 110 2.41 -2.85 9.82
N TYR A 111 1.54 -2.97 10.81
CA TYR A 111 0.18 -2.44 10.76
C TYR A 111 0.18 -0.90 10.64
N GLU A 112 0.91 -0.19 11.51
CA GLU A 112 0.99 1.28 11.47
C GLU A 112 1.69 1.78 10.20
N ILE A 113 2.72 1.06 9.73
CA ILE A 113 3.36 1.33 8.45
C ILE A 113 2.36 1.16 7.29
N SER A 114 1.57 0.09 7.30
CA SER A 114 0.54 -0.13 6.27
C SER A 114 -0.52 0.96 6.29
N LYS A 115 -0.96 1.42 7.48
CA LYS A 115 -1.89 2.56 7.60
C LYS A 115 -1.32 3.84 6.98
N LEU A 116 -0.04 4.13 7.23
CA LEU A 116 0.63 5.28 6.61
C LEU A 116 0.64 5.19 5.09
N ILE A 117 1.01 4.02 4.55
CA ILE A 117 1.04 3.78 3.10
C ILE A 117 -0.36 3.90 2.49
N ILE A 118 -1.39 3.42 3.16
CA ILE A 118 -2.77 3.43 2.67
C ILE A 118 -3.34 4.83 2.69
N ASP A 119 -3.28 5.51 3.83
CA ASP A 119 -3.78 6.87 4.00
C ASP A 119 -2.94 7.64 5.04
N CYS A 120 -2.04 8.48 4.56
CA CYS A 120 -1.18 9.30 5.42
C CYS A 120 -1.96 10.34 6.25
N LYS A 121 -3.20 10.67 5.88
CA LYS A 121 -4.06 11.59 6.65
C LYS A 121 -4.42 11.07 8.05
N ASN A 122 -4.34 9.77 8.28
CA ASN A 122 -4.49 9.20 9.61
C ASN A 122 -3.42 9.71 10.60
N PHE A 123 -2.35 10.28 10.09
CA PHE A 123 -1.21 10.78 10.85
C PHE A 123 -0.97 12.29 10.65
N LYS A 124 -1.97 13.04 10.18
CA LYS A 124 -1.84 14.47 9.85
C LYS A 124 -1.29 15.30 11.01
N ASP A 125 -1.63 14.95 12.26
CA ASP A 125 -1.22 15.69 13.45
C ASP A 125 0.30 15.66 13.66
N ILE A 126 0.98 14.55 13.34
CA ILE A 126 2.45 14.46 13.43
C ILE A 126 3.17 15.28 12.35
N PHE A 127 2.47 15.63 11.28
CA PHE A 127 2.95 16.49 10.19
C PHE A 127 2.43 17.93 10.31
N MET A 128 1.96 18.33 11.51
CA MET A 128 1.41 19.67 11.79
C MET A 128 0.33 20.09 10.77
N GLU A 129 -0.42 19.14 10.24
CA GLU A 129 -1.45 19.34 9.21
C GLU A 129 -0.95 20.01 7.91
N ASP A 130 0.38 19.99 7.65
CA ASP A 130 0.94 20.56 6.41
C ASP A 130 0.54 19.70 5.20
N GLU A 131 -0.36 20.22 4.39
CA GLU A 131 -0.88 19.54 3.20
C GLU A 131 0.22 19.24 2.16
N ARG A 132 1.29 20.04 2.09
CA ARG A 132 2.40 19.81 1.14
C ARG A 132 3.21 18.57 1.54
N ILE A 133 3.44 18.39 2.84
CA ILE A 133 4.10 17.21 3.38
C ILE A 133 3.23 15.98 3.14
N LEU A 134 1.94 16.07 3.45
CA LEU A 134 0.97 14.98 3.22
C LEU A 134 0.89 14.60 1.73
N GLN A 135 0.87 15.57 0.81
CA GLN A 135 0.88 15.30 -0.63
C GLN A 135 2.17 14.58 -1.06
N ARG A 136 3.32 14.97 -0.52
CA ARG A 136 4.60 14.34 -0.86
C ARG A 136 4.67 12.89 -0.35
N ILE A 137 4.23 12.64 0.88
CA ILE A 137 4.11 11.29 1.43
C ILE A 137 3.13 10.45 0.60
N GLU A 138 2.01 11.04 0.17
CA GLU A 138 1.03 10.39 -0.69
C GLU A 138 1.65 9.97 -2.04
N LEU A 139 2.43 10.85 -2.70
CA LEU A 139 3.15 10.54 -3.94
C LEU A 139 4.09 9.35 -3.79
N LEU A 140 4.89 9.34 -2.72
CA LEU A 140 5.84 8.26 -2.43
C LEU A 140 5.12 6.94 -2.17
N SER A 141 4.01 6.97 -1.44
CA SER A 141 3.22 5.77 -1.18
C SER A 141 2.47 5.25 -2.42
N VAL A 142 2.01 6.15 -3.32
CA VAL A 142 1.46 5.78 -4.63
C VAL A 142 2.50 5.05 -5.48
N ASP A 143 3.73 5.56 -5.52
CA ASP A 143 4.83 4.93 -6.27
C ASP A 143 5.19 3.54 -5.70
N LEU A 144 5.30 3.43 -4.39
CA LEU A 144 5.53 2.16 -3.69
C LEU A 144 4.44 1.13 -4.05
N CYS A 145 3.17 1.48 -3.89
CA CYS A 145 2.04 0.59 -4.20
C CYS A 145 2.07 0.12 -5.66
N TYR A 146 2.38 1.02 -6.58
CA TYR A 146 2.44 0.70 -8.00
C TYR A 146 3.60 -0.22 -8.36
N LYS A 147 4.80 0.01 -7.82
CA LYS A 147 5.98 -0.86 -8.03
C LYS A 147 5.71 -2.28 -7.51
N LEU A 148 5.13 -2.40 -6.32
CA LEU A 148 4.75 -3.70 -5.74
C LEU A 148 3.71 -4.42 -6.61
N TYR A 149 2.69 -3.69 -7.08
CA TYR A 149 1.66 -4.22 -7.96
C TYR A 149 2.25 -4.78 -9.26
N LEU A 150 3.08 -4.00 -9.96
CA LEU A 150 3.70 -4.45 -11.20
C LEU A 150 4.56 -5.69 -10.99
N ARG A 151 5.37 -5.71 -9.94
CA ARG A 151 6.22 -6.87 -9.65
C ARG A 151 5.40 -8.11 -9.35
N ARG A 152 4.32 -7.96 -8.56
CA ARG A 152 3.40 -9.06 -8.28
C ARG A 152 2.81 -9.64 -9.57
N LEU A 153 2.31 -8.81 -10.48
CA LEU A 153 1.78 -9.25 -11.76
C LEU A 153 2.82 -10.02 -12.58
N GLN A 154 4.00 -9.44 -12.76
CA GLN A 154 5.08 -10.08 -13.52
C GLN A 154 5.44 -11.48 -13.00
N MET A 155 5.44 -11.64 -11.68
CA MET A 155 5.76 -12.94 -11.06
C MET A 155 4.64 -13.95 -11.28
N LEU A 156 3.38 -13.56 -11.15
CA LEU A 156 2.23 -14.43 -11.36
C LEU A 156 2.10 -14.86 -12.83
N GLU A 157 2.34 -13.95 -13.78
CA GLU A 157 2.36 -14.27 -15.22
C GLU A 157 3.48 -15.28 -15.56
N ASN A 158 4.65 -15.15 -14.94
CA ASN A 158 5.75 -16.09 -15.17
C ASN A 158 5.47 -17.49 -14.59
N GLU A 159 4.74 -17.59 -13.50
CA GLU A 159 4.32 -18.89 -12.93
C GLU A 159 3.31 -19.59 -13.84
N GLU A 160 2.33 -18.86 -14.39
CA GLU A 160 1.34 -19.41 -15.33
C GLU A 160 1.96 -19.93 -16.63
N LEU A 161 3.07 -19.34 -17.09
CA LEU A 161 3.80 -19.76 -18.29
C LEU A 161 4.76 -20.95 -18.02
N SER A 162 4.97 -21.33 -16.78
CA SER A 162 5.91 -22.38 -16.36
C SER A 162 5.23 -23.74 -16.10
N VAL A 163 3.90 -23.79 -16.23
CA VAL A 163 3.04 -24.96 -16.08
C VAL A 163 2.59 -25.45 -17.44
#